data_fb34b9d6abf8c6a30ad50e42f4c83055
#
_entry.id   fb34b9d6abf8c6a30ad50e42f4c83055
#
_cell.length_a   1.000
_cell.length_b   1.000
_cell.length_c   1.000
_cell.angle_alpha   90.00
_cell.angle_beta   90.00
_cell.angle_gamma   90.00
#
_symmetry.space_group_name_H-M   'P 1'
#
loop_
_entity.id
_entity.type
_entity.pdbx_description
1 polymer ?
#
loop_
_entity_poly.entity_id
_entity_poly.type
_entity_poly.pdbx_seq_one_letter_code
_entity_poly.pdbx_strand_id
1 'polypeptide(L)'
;MCYATSLRKKREEIEQRLLNKIGATFEDPLDYDPYYHLNGFSHGNLYIIKMNEPESIYPAKWGLVPDWGTHDPEAFWKKSNTLNATSEHIFERASYKDSAEDKRCLVLADGFFEPHHENGVSIPYFCFQPSNEHLEGDLFLFAGLYNELDDALYTATILTLEANPFFAEIHNKRKRMPLVLADHYYEDWLDAGLNQPQLNELMATGFSDRPFRAHPVTRDLYKKGIDTNKPEFVAPLDKDTLF
;
A
#
# COMPACT_ATOMS: atom_id res chain seq x y z
N MET A 1 -0.03 -11.21 0.44
CA MET A 1 0.81 -10.06 0.02
C MET A 1 -0.05 -9.21 -0.88
N CYS A 2 -0.19 -7.95 -0.53
CA CYS A 2 -0.98 -6.98 -1.25
C CYS A 2 -0.36 -6.68 -2.63
N TYR A 3 -1.04 -7.01 -3.71
CA TYR A 3 -0.58 -6.74 -5.08
C TYR A 3 -1.52 -5.79 -5.84
N ALA A 4 -2.56 -5.30 -5.19
CA ALA A 4 -3.45 -4.31 -5.76
C ALA A 4 -4.03 -3.42 -4.67
N THR A 5 -4.11 -2.11 -4.95
CA THR A 5 -4.66 -1.09 -4.05
C THR A 5 -5.71 -0.25 -4.74
N SER A 6 -6.46 0.53 -3.96
CA SER A 6 -7.33 1.60 -4.43
C SER A 6 -7.04 2.90 -3.68
N LEU A 7 -7.23 4.01 -4.36
CA LEU A 7 -7.21 5.36 -3.80
C LEU A 7 -8.24 6.20 -4.59
N ARG A 8 -9.50 6.16 -4.17
CA ARG A 8 -10.65 6.74 -4.89
C ARG A 8 -10.99 8.16 -4.44
N LYS A 9 -10.39 8.57 -3.32
CA LYS A 9 -10.61 9.89 -2.72
C LYS A 9 -10.11 10.98 -3.66
N LYS A 10 -10.82 12.11 -3.69
CA LYS A 10 -10.34 13.29 -4.40
C LYS A 10 -9.17 13.92 -3.66
N ARG A 11 -8.37 14.71 -4.36
CA ARG A 11 -7.23 15.43 -3.83
C ARG A 11 -7.59 16.22 -2.56
N GLU A 12 -8.66 17.01 -2.65
CA GLU A 12 -9.09 17.88 -1.56
C GLU A 12 -9.50 17.09 -0.31
N GLU A 13 -10.12 15.92 -0.49
CA GLU A 13 -10.51 15.03 0.61
C GLU A 13 -9.26 14.45 1.30
N ILE A 14 -8.25 14.07 0.52
CA ILE A 14 -6.98 13.55 1.03
C ILE A 14 -6.25 14.63 1.83
N GLU A 15 -6.07 15.81 1.24
CA GLU A 15 -5.39 16.93 1.87
C GLU A 15 -6.11 17.36 3.16
N GLN A 16 -7.43 17.48 3.14
CA GLN A 16 -8.22 17.79 4.34
C GLN A 16 -8.05 16.73 5.44
N ARG A 17 -7.99 15.43 5.05
CA ARG A 17 -7.82 14.33 6.00
C ARG A 17 -6.42 14.31 6.62
N LEU A 18 -5.40 14.66 5.87
CA LEU A 18 -4.00 14.65 6.29
C LEU A 18 -3.59 15.95 6.99
N LEU A 19 -4.24 17.08 6.68
CA LEU A 19 -3.89 18.38 7.24
C LEU A 19 -3.81 18.40 8.78
N ASN A 20 -4.75 17.73 9.43
CA ASN A 20 -4.82 17.65 10.89
C ASN A 20 -3.96 16.52 11.52
N LYS A 21 -3.28 15.72 10.69
CA LYS A 21 -2.49 14.55 11.14
C LYS A 21 -0.99 14.77 10.96
N ILE A 22 -0.58 15.11 9.75
CA ILE A 22 0.83 15.30 9.38
C ILE A 22 1.04 16.51 8.48
N GLY A 23 -0.01 17.25 8.12
CA GLY A 23 0.09 18.47 7.33
C GLY A 23 0.44 18.28 5.84
N ALA A 24 0.39 17.06 5.31
CA ALA A 24 0.84 16.74 3.96
C ALA A 24 -0.16 17.19 2.88
N THR A 25 0.39 17.79 1.80
CA THR A 25 -0.33 18.21 0.59
C THR A 25 0.37 17.71 -0.68
N PHE A 26 -0.36 17.65 -1.80
CA PHE A 26 0.26 17.27 -3.07
C PHE A 26 1.16 18.41 -3.59
N GLU A 27 2.37 18.06 -3.98
CA GLU A 27 3.33 19.00 -4.58
C GLU A 27 2.82 19.56 -5.91
N ASP A 28 2.39 18.68 -6.82
CA ASP A 28 1.81 19.09 -8.10
C ASP A 28 0.34 18.65 -8.19
N PRO A 29 -0.61 19.60 -8.42
CA PRO A 29 -2.02 19.27 -8.59
C PRO A 29 -2.32 18.39 -9.81
N LEU A 30 -1.46 18.38 -10.81
CA LEU A 30 -1.65 17.59 -12.04
C LEU A 30 -1.18 16.14 -11.90
N ASP A 31 -0.39 15.81 -10.88
CA ASP A 31 0.19 14.48 -10.70
C ASP A 31 -0.72 13.50 -9.95
N TYR A 32 -1.89 13.93 -9.47
CA TYR A 32 -2.82 13.06 -8.77
C TYR A 32 -3.98 12.62 -9.67
N ASP A 33 -4.12 11.31 -9.83
CA ASP A 33 -5.24 10.66 -10.52
C ASP A 33 -5.83 9.54 -9.63
N PRO A 34 -7.09 9.67 -9.13
CA PRO A 34 -7.75 8.66 -8.33
C PRO A 34 -7.90 7.34 -9.08
N TYR A 35 -7.80 6.22 -8.36
CA TYR A 35 -7.96 4.91 -8.98
C TYR A 35 -8.76 3.94 -8.10
N TYR A 36 -9.59 3.12 -8.75
CA TYR A 36 -10.34 2.03 -8.13
C TYR A 36 -9.49 0.77 -7.96
N HIS A 37 -8.62 0.51 -8.92
CA HIS A 37 -7.74 -0.65 -8.90
C HIS A 37 -6.41 -0.32 -9.57
N LEU A 38 -5.36 -0.33 -8.78
CA LEU A 38 -3.98 -0.29 -9.25
C LEU A 38 -3.35 -1.65 -9.05
N ASN A 39 -3.02 -2.33 -10.16
CA ASN A 39 -2.27 -3.58 -10.13
C ASN A 39 -0.77 -3.29 -10.00
N GLY A 40 -0.14 -3.76 -8.93
CA GLY A 40 1.29 -3.55 -8.66
C GLY A 40 2.22 -4.01 -9.78
N PHE A 41 1.87 -5.08 -10.49
CA PHE A 41 2.67 -5.58 -11.62
C PHE A 41 2.66 -4.65 -12.84
N SER A 42 1.81 -3.64 -12.86
CA SER A 42 1.87 -2.58 -13.88
C SER A 42 2.90 -1.49 -13.54
N HIS A 43 3.48 -1.50 -12.34
CA HIS A 43 4.37 -0.48 -11.82
C HIS A 43 3.80 0.95 -11.96
N GLY A 44 2.48 1.09 -11.80
CA GLY A 44 1.80 2.40 -11.76
C GLY A 44 2.17 3.20 -10.52
N ASN A 45 1.68 4.43 -10.41
CA ASN A 45 2.02 5.33 -9.32
C ASN A 45 1.21 5.00 -8.05
N LEU A 46 1.92 4.72 -6.96
CA LEU A 46 1.46 4.95 -5.61
C LEU A 46 1.66 6.42 -5.26
N TYR A 47 0.97 6.92 -4.25
CA TYR A 47 1.22 8.25 -3.69
C TYR A 47 1.79 8.09 -2.29
N ILE A 48 2.93 8.74 -2.05
CA ILE A 48 3.73 8.54 -0.83
C ILE A 48 4.03 9.85 -0.14
N ILE A 49 4.21 9.78 1.19
CA ILE A 49 4.76 10.84 2.02
C ILE A 49 6.12 10.35 2.50
N LYS A 50 7.18 11.08 2.16
CA LYS A 50 8.56 10.69 2.47
C LYS A 50 8.96 11.20 3.86
N MET A 51 9.82 10.47 4.56
CA MET A 51 10.29 10.87 5.89
C MET A 51 11.13 12.15 5.91
N ASN A 52 11.81 12.46 4.82
CA ASN A 52 12.62 13.69 4.71
C ASN A 52 11.81 14.92 4.25
N GLU A 53 10.58 14.74 3.80
CA GLU A 53 9.66 15.79 3.33
C GLU A 53 8.22 15.42 3.69
N PRO A 54 7.90 15.37 5.01
CA PRO A 54 6.62 14.85 5.49
C PRO A 54 5.41 15.75 5.18
N GLU A 55 5.64 16.99 4.74
CA GLU A 55 4.60 17.94 4.32
C GLU A 55 4.14 17.73 2.87
N SER A 56 4.80 16.85 2.10
CA SER A 56 4.57 16.71 0.67
C SER A 56 4.21 15.29 0.25
N ILE A 57 3.25 15.17 -0.69
CA ILE A 57 2.82 13.90 -1.29
C ILE A 57 3.37 13.82 -2.70
N TYR A 58 4.09 12.72 -2.99
CA TYR A 58 4.74 12.46 -4.25
C TYR A 58 4.21 11.20 -4.93
N PRO A 59 4.15 11.16 -6.28
CA PRO A 59 3.97 9.92 -7.01
C PRO A 59 5.24 9.06 -6.92
N ALA A 60 5.07 7.75 -6.75
CA ALA A 60 6.16 6.78 -6.73
C ALA A 60 5.77 5.51 -7.48
N LYS A 61 6.61 5.00 -8.36
CA LYS A 61 6.37 3.73 -9.06
C LYS A 61 6.31 2.58 -8.06
N TRP A 62 5.28 1.76 -8.13
CA TRP A 62 5.17 0.60 -7.25
C TRP A 62 6.17 -0.50 -7.64
N GLY A 63 7.05 -0.82 -6.74
CA GLY A 63 8.17 -1.76 -6.91
C GLY A 63 9.50 -1.07 -6.64
N LEU A 64 9.94 -1.05 -5.37
CA LEU A 64 11.17 -0.39 -4.95
C LEU A 64 12.38 -0.88 -5.77
N VAL A 65 13.12 0.04 -6.34
CA VAL A 65 14.40 -0.22 -7.02
C VAL A 65 15.52 0.28 -6.12
N PRO A 66 16.40 -0.58 -5.61
CA PRO A 66 17.52 -0.17 -4.77
C PRO A 66 18.59 0.59 -5.59
N ASP A 67 19.48 1.32 -4.93
CA ASP A 67 20.50 2.18 -5.58
C ASP A 67 21.31 1.46 -6.66
N TRP A 68 21.68 0.20 -6.42
CA TRP A 68 22.43 -0.61 -7.40
C TRP A 68 21.60 -1.06 -8.62
N GLY A 69 20.27 -0.85 -8.62
CA GLY A 69 19.34 -1.17 -9.72
C GLY A 69 18.88 0.04 -10.51
N THR A 70 19.19 1.27 -10.10
CA THR A 70 18.60 2.51 -10.64
C THR A 70 18.96 2.80 -12.09
N HIS A 71 20.08 2.28 -12.59
CA HIS A 71 20.52 2.47 -13.97
C HIS A 71 19.58 1.81 -15.02
N ASP A 72 18.83 0.76 -14.65
CA ASP A 72 17.84 0.10 -15.52
C ASP A 72 16.70 -0.49 -14.66
N PRO A 73 15.74 0.34 -14.22
CA PRO A 73 14.62 -0.09 -13.40
C PRO A 73 13.75 -1.18 -14.04
N GLU A 74 13.55 -1.12 -15.34
CA GLU A 74 12.74 -2.12 -16.06
C GLU A 74 13.42 -3.50 -16.06
N ALA A 75 14.74 -3.55 -16.29
CA ALA A 75 15.48 -4.81 -16.20
C ALA A 75 15.51 -5.36 -14.77
N PHE A 76 15.53 -4.48 -13.76
CA PHE A 76 15.42 -4.86 -12.36
C PHE A 76 14.06 -5.50 -12.08
N TRP A 77 12.94 -4.87 -12.43
CA TRP A 77 11.60 -5.41 -12.19
C TRP A 77 11.31 -6.72 -12.92
N LYS A 78 11.91 -6.95 -14.09
CA LYS A 78 11.81 -8.25 -14.79
C LYS A 78 12.43 -9.42 -14.01
N LYS A 79 13.38 -9.14 -13.12
CA LYS A 79 14.13 -10.15 -12.34
C LYS A 79 13.76 -10.22 -10.87
N SER A 80 13.16 -9.14 -10.34
CA SER A 80 12.92 -8.97 -8.90
C SER A 80 11.50 -8.49 -8.64
N ASN A 81 10.82 -9.11 -7.69
CA ASN A 81 9.51 -8.64 -7.22
C ASN A 81 9.71 -7.88 -5.91
N THR A 82 9.67 -6.57 -5.98
CA THR A 82 9.82 -5.64 -4.85
C THR A 82 8.55 -4.82 -4.57
N LEU A 83 7.39 -5.32 -5.01
CA LEU A 83 6.11 -4.70 -4.71
C LEU A 83 5.79 -4.69 -3.21
N ASN A 84 6.27 -5.72 -2.50
CA ASN A 84 6.10 -5.84 -1.05
C ASN A 84 7.42 -6.19 -0.38
N ALA A 85 7.69 -5.54 0.75
CA ALA A 85 8.79 -5.88 1.65
C ALA A 85 8.23 -6.59 2.89
N THR A 86 8.84 -7.70 3.28
CA THR A 86 8.48 -8.44 4.49
C THR A 86 9.14 -7.77 5.69
N SER A 87 8.34 -7.23 6.63
CA SER A 87 8.83 -6.42 7.75
C SER A 87 9.93 -7.10 8.57
N GLU A 88 9.83 -8.40 8.72
CA GLU A 88 10.79 -9.23 9.47
C GLU A 88 12.19 -9.26 8.86
N HIS A 89 12.35 -8.83 7.60
CA HIS A 89 13.60 -8.97 6.84
C HIS A 89 14.05 -7.69 6.11
N ILE A 90 13.44 -6.53 6.39
CA ILE A 90 13.77 -5.29 5.66
C ILE A 90 15.21 -4.83 5.89
N PHE A 91 15.77 -5.06 7.08
CA PHE A 91 17.15 -4.69 7.43
C PHE A 91 18.21 -5.71 6.95
N GLU A 92 17.77 -6.87 6.47
CA GLU A 92 18.67 -7.95 6.03
C GLU A 92 18.77 -8.04 4.50
N ARG A 93 17.66 -7.77 3.81
CA ARG A 93 17.58 -7.93 2.36
C ARG A 93 18.23 -6.79 1.61
N ALA A 94 19.14 -7.12 0.69
CA ALA A 94 19.88 -6.14 -0.11
C ALA A 94 18.97 -5.14 -0.87
N SER A 95 17.75 -5.53 -1.22
CA SER A 95 16.80 -4.64 -1.90
C SER A 95 16.16 -3.60 -0.98
N TYR A 96 16.23 -3.74 0.35
CA TYR A 96 15.47 -2.91 1.28
C TYR A 96 16.28 -2.29 2.40
N LYS A 97 17.42 -2.91 2.79
CA LYS A 97 18.17 -2.53 4.00
C LYS A 97 18.58 -1.05 4.00
N ASP A 98 19.04 -0.54 2.88
CA ASP A 98 19.48 0.85 2.77
C ASP A 98 18.27 1.81 2.90
N SER A 99 17.15 1.49 2.25
CA SER A 99 15.91 2.27 2.38
C SER A 99 15.23 2.13 3.75
N ALA A 100 15.42 1.01 4.45
CA ALA A 100 14.82 0.81 5.77
C ALA A 100 15.43 1.75 6.84
N GLU A 101 16.67 2.18 6.65
CA GLU A 101 17.37 3.06 7.57
C GLU A 101 16.92 4.53 7.42
N ASP A 102 16.87 5.04 6.17
CA ASP A 102 16.74 6.48 5.91
C ASP A 102 15.74 6.88 4.80
N LYS A 103 15.02 5.90 4.23
CA LYS A 103 14.05 6.14 3.14
C LYS A 103 12.70 5.46 3.42
N ARG A 104 12.15 5.73 4.60
CA ARG A 104 10.79 5.28 4.96
C ARG A 104 9.76 6.25 4.41
N CYS A 105 8.59 5.72 4.09
CA CYS A 105 7.46 6.53 3.61
C CYS A 105 6.13 5.97 4.13
N LEU A 106 5.10 6.79 4.03
CA LEU A 106 3.71 6.39 4.17
C LEU A 106 3.10 6.30 2.79
N VAL A 107 2.38 5.22 2.49
CA VAL A 107 1.72 5.00 1.19
C VAL A 107 0.21 5.17 1.36
N LEU A 108 -0.38 6.06 0.57
CA LEU A 108 -1.80 6.42 0.64
C LEU A 108 -2.67 5.33 -0.01
N ALA A 109 -3.77 4.97 0.67
CA ALA A 109 -4.81 4.09 0.12
C ALA A 109 -6.15 4.30 0.83
N ASP A 110 -7.24 3.90 0.19
CA ASP A 110 -8.58 3.78 0.80
C ASP A 110 -9.14 2.35 0.71
N GLY A 111 -8.36 1.44 0.14
CA GLY A 111 -8.64 0.02 0.06
C GLY A 111 -7.51 -0.76 -0.59
N PHE A 112 -7.59 -2.08 -0.47
CA PHE A 112 -6.67 -3.00 -1.13
C PHE A 112 -7.32 -4.36 -1.37
N PHE A 113 -6.69 -5.18 -2.20
CA PHE A 113 -7.24 -6.46 -2.61
C PHE A 113 -6.35 -7.62 -2.12
N GLU A 114 -6.99 -8.63 -1.51
CA GLU A 114 -6.32 -9.84 -1.09
C GLU A 114 -7.00 -11.09 -1.68
N PRO A 115 -6.24 -12.11 -2.08
CA PRO A 115 -6.80 -13.34 -2.63
C PRO A 115 -7.28 -14.28 -1.53
N HIS A 116 -8.55 -14.62 -1.53
CA HIS A 116 -9.12 -15.71 -0.75
C HIS A 116 -9.17 -16.98 -1.60
N HIS A 117 -8.81 -18.13 -1.04
CA HIS A 117 -8.83 -19.40 -1.76
C HIS A 117 -9.92 -20.31 -1.20
N GLU A 118 -10.88 -20.67 -2.04
CA GLU A 118 -11.96 -21.57 -1.71
C GLU A 118 -12.14 -22.59 -2.84
N ASN A 119 -12.23 -23.88 -2.51
CA ASN A 119 -12.42 -24.98 -3.47
C ASN A 119 -11.44 -24.97 -4.67
N GLY A 120 -10.18 -24.56 -4.42
CA GLY A 120 -9.13 -24.46 -5.46
C GLY A 120 -9.20 -23.19 -6.32
N VAL A 121 -10.17 -22.33 -6.06
CA VAL A 121 -10.39 -21.09 -6.79
C VAL A 121 -9.88 -19.89 -5.97
N SER A 122 -9.25 -18.91 -6.64
CA SER A 122 -8.89 -17.63 -6.02
C SER A 122 -10.01 -16.62 -6.25
N ILE A 123 -10.50 -16.05 -5.18
CA ILE A 123 -11.54 -15.01 -5.17
C ILE A 123 -10.91 -13.73 -4.62
N PRO A 124 -10.91 -12.61 -5.35
CA PRO A 124 -10.40 -11.36 -4.81
C PRO A 124 -11.38 -10.79 -3.78
N TYR A 125 -10.84 -10.36 -2.64
CA TYR A 125 -11.56 -9.63 -1.60
C TYR A 125 -11.07 -8.20 -1.56
N PHE A 126 -12.00 -7.25 -1.60
CA PHE A 126 -11.72 -5.85 -1.35
C PHE A 126 -11.76 -5.59 0.14
N CYS A 127 -10.66 -5.07 0.70
CA CYS A 127 -10.48 -4.77 2.12
C CYS A 127 -10.39 -3.27 2.32
N PHE A 128 -11.11 -2.71 3.28
CA PHE A 128 -11.17 -1.28 3.53
C PHE A 128 -11.50 -0.97 5.01
N GLN A 129 -11.21 0.24 5.45
CA GLN A 129 -11.60 0.73 6.78
C GLN A 129 -12.75 1.71 6.63
N PRO A 130 -13.98 1.39 7.08
CA PRO A 130 -15.07 2.35 7.07
C PRO A 130 -14.90 3.40 8.19
N SER A 131 -15.45 4.59 7.97
CA SER A 131 -15.68 5.59 9.02
C SER A 131 -17.13 6.04 8.99
N ASN A 132 -17.54 6.87 9.97
CA ASN A 132 -18.91 7.42 9.99
C ASN A 132 -19.20 8.31 8.77
N GLU A 133 -18.18 8.96 8.22
CA GLU A 133 -18.27 9.85 7.06
C GLU A 133 -18.08 9.09 5.75
N HIS A 134 -17.32 8.00 5.77
CA HIS A 134 -16.91 7.23 4.59
C HIS A 134 -17.14 5.72 4.81
N LEU A 135 -18.40 5.31 4.73
CA LEU A 135 -18.81 3.91 4.96
C LEU A 135 -18.20 2.94 3.93
N GLU A 136 -17.88 3.41 2.72
CA GLU A 136 -17.31 2.64 1.62
C GLU A 136 -15.78 2.51 1.68
N GLY A 137 -15.15 3.18 2.63
CA GLY A 137 -13.71 3.20 2.83
C GLY A 137 -13.19 4.61 3.12
N ASP A 138 -12.45 4.74 4.20
CA ASP A 138 -11.75 5.96 4.60
C ASP A 138 -10.27 5.85 4.24
N LEU A 139 -9.58 6.99 4.14
CA LEU A 139 -8.15 7.04 3.92
C LEU A 139 -7.40 6.37 5.08
N PHE A 140 -6.41 5.58 4.75
CA PHE A 140 -5.41 5.04 5.67
C PHE A 140 -4.03 5.02 4.98
N LEU A 141 -2.97 4.87 5.77
CA LEU A 141 -1.62 4.86 5.25
C LEU A 141 -0.93 3.53 5.57
N PHE A 142 -0.31 2.93 4.55
CA PHE A 142 0.59 1.80 4.77
C PHE A 142 1.98 2.31 5.18
N ALA A 143 2.66 1.57 6.03
CA ALA A 143 4.10 1.68 6.14
C ALA A 143 4.75 1.22 4.83
N GLY A 144 5.70 1.99 4.34
CA GLY A 144 6.43 1.72 3.11
C GLY A 144 7.89 2.14 3.19
N LEU A 145 8.64 1.72 2.19
CA LEU A 145 9.98 2.21 1.90
C LEU A 145 9.98 2.81 0.50
N TYR A 146 10.83 3.79 0.27
CA TYR A 146 11.00 4.36 -1.06
C TYR A 146 12.48 4.41 -1.46
N ASN A 147 12.74 4.63 -2.71
CA ASN A 147 14.03 5.04 -3.23
C ASN A 147 13.85 6.07 -4.33
N GLU A 148 14.79 6.96 -4.44
CA GLU A 148 14.87 7.93 -5.51
C GLU A 148 15.68 7.32 -6.66
N LEU A 149 15.12 7.43 -7.87
CA LEU A 149 15.87 7.17 -9.10
C LEU A 149 16.58 8.47 -9.52
N ASP A 150 16.55 8.85 -10.77
CA ASP A 150 17.07 10.14 -11.22
C ASP A 150 15.95 11.18 -11.29
N ASP A 151 16.25 12.46 -11.09
CA ASP A 151 15.38 13.64 -11.33
C ASP A 151 13.99 13.56 -10.68
N ALA A 152 13.95 13.31 -9.36
CA ALA A 152 12.71 13.26 -8.57
C ALA A 152 11.71 12.17 -8.99
N LEU A 153 12.15 11.12 -9.64
CA LEU A 153 11.38 9.92 -9.88
C LEU A 153 11.56 8.94 -8.72
N TYR A 154 10.49 8.60 -8.03
CA TYR A 154 10.51 7.71 -6.87
C TYR A 154 9.98 6.32 -7.20
N THR A 155 10.50 5.32 -6.49
CA THR A 155 9.95 3.97 -6.43
C THR A 155 9.63 3.62 -4.98
N ALA A 156 8.56 2.84 -4.75
CA ALA A 156 8.15 2.50 -3.40
C ALA A 156 7.67 1.05 -3.27
N THR A 157 7.74 0.53 -2.05
CA THR A 157 7.22 -0.78 -1.67
C THR A 157 6.32 -0.67 -0.46
N ILE A 158 5.35 -1.58 -0.33
CA ILE A 158 4.47 -1.66 0.85
C ILE A 158 5.03 -2.73 1.79
N LEU A 159 5.12 -2.43 3.09
CA LEU A 159 5.49 -3.40 4.09
C LEU A 159 4.35 -4.37 4.37
N THR A 160 4.72 -5.63 4.59
CA THR A 160 3.78 -6.69 4.98
C THR A 160 4.29 -7.43 6.21
N LEU A 161 3.37 -7.94 7.02
CA LEU A 161 3.65 -8.73 8.21
C LEU A 161 2.75 -9.96 8.28
N GLU A 162 2.91 -10.81 9.29
CA GLU A 162 2.03 -11.93 9.55
C GLU A 162 0.59 -11.43 9.78
N ALA A 163 -0.38 -12.12 9.16
CA ALA A 163 -1.78 -11.72 9.22
C ALA A 163 -2.36 -11.91 10.62
N ASN A 164 -3.07 -10.91 11.12
CA ASN A 164 -3.95 -11.06 12.27
C ASN A 164 -5.11 -12.03 11.94
N PRO A 165 -5.94 -12.46 12.93
CA PRO A 165 -7.01 -13.42 12.69
C PRO A 165 -7.96 -13.04 11.55
N PHE A 166 -8.34 -11.76 11.43
CA PHE A 166 -9.22 -11.28 10.36
C PHE A 166 -8.60 -11.48 8.97
N PHE A 167 -7.36 -11.02 8.77
CA PHE A 167 -6.69 -11.17 7.47
C PHE A 167 -6.20 -12.58 7.20
N ALA A 168 -5.96 -13.40 8.24
CA ALA A 168 -5.62 -14.81 8.07
C ALA A 168 -6.78 -15.64 7.49
N GLU A 169 -8.03 -15.22 7.73
CA GLU A 169 -9.21 -15.81 7.09
C GLU A 169 -9.33 -15.38 5.63
N ILE A 170 -9.06 -14.10 5.32
CA ILE A 170 -9.14 -13.56 3.95
C ILE A 170 -7.98 -14.11 3.12
N HIS A 171 -6.74 -13.83 3.51
CA HIS A 171 -5.54 -14.31 2.82
C HIS A 171 -5.13 -15.70 3.34
N ASN A 172 -6.05 -16.64 3.28
CA ASN A 172 -6.00 -17.92 3.98
C ASN A 172 -4.85 -18.87 3.54
N LYS A 173 -4.22 -18.62 2.38
CA LYS A 173 -3.12 -19.46 1.88
C LYS A 173 -1.75 -19.03 2.40
N ARG A 174 -1.44 -17.75 2.44
CA ARG A 174 -0.13 -17.23 2.85
C ARG A 174 -0.13 -16.53 4.20
N LYS A 175 -1.29 -16.16 4.70
CA LYS A 175 -1.50 -15.50 5.99
C LYS A 175 -0.59 -14.29 6.19
N ARG A 176 -0.60 -13.40 5.21
CA ARG A 176 0.11 -12.12 5.25
C ARG A 176 -0.90 -10.98 5.09
N MET A 177 -0.58 -9.81 5.67
CA MET A 177 -1.34 -8.58 5.50
C MET A 177 -0.39 -7.40 5.29
N PRO A 178 -0.81 -6.32 4.61
CA PRO A 178 -0.03 -5.09 4.56
C PRO A 178 -0.03 -4.41 5.95
N LEU A 179 1.05 -3.73 6.27
CA LEU A 179 1.14 -2.94 7.51
C LEU A 179 0.42 -1.60 7.33
N VAL A 180 -0.85 -1.56 7.68
CA VAL A 180 -1.60 -0.31 7.82
C VAL A 180 -1.31 0.27 9.19
N LEU A 181 -0.71 1.45 9.23
CA LEU A 181 -0.37 2.09 10.50
C LEU A 181 -1.58 2.75 11.16
N ALA A 182 -1.63 2.69 12.48
CA ALA A 182 -2.53 3.55 13.24
C ALA A 182 -2.10 5.01 13.10
N ASP A 183 -3.07 5.91 13.03
CA ASP A 183 -2.85 7.32 12.70
C ASP A 183 -1.81 8.02 13.60
N HIS A 184 -1.76 7.64 14.88
CA HIS A 184 -0.83 8.22 15.86
C HIS A 184 0.62 7.73 15.71
N TYR A 185 0.89 6.75 14.83
CA TYR A 185 2.25 6.29 14.50
C TYR A 185 2.79 6.86 13.18
N TYR A 186 2.05 7.72 12.49
CA TYR A 186 2.51 8.26 11.21
C TYR A 186 3.79 9.09 11.35
N GLU A 187 3.83 9.99 12.35
CA GLU A 187 5.01 10.82 12.63
C GLU A 187 6.18 9.96 13.12
N ASP A 188 5.92 8.99 14.02
CA ASP A 188 6.94 8.07 14.51
C ASP A 188 7.57 7.25 13.37
N TRP A 189 6.75 6.75 12.42
CA TRP A 189 7.27 6.01 11.27
C TRP A 189 8.20 6.84 10.38
N LEU A 190 7.94 8.14 10.28
CA LEU A 190 8.75 9.08 9.51
C LEU A 190 9.93 9.67 10.31
N ASP A 191 10.01 9.45 11.63
CA ASP A 191 11.07 10.01 12.47
C ASP A 191 12.44 9.38 12.17
N ALA A 192 13.38 10.19 11.68
CA ALA A 192 14.76 9.77 11.40
C ALA A 192 15.56 9.36 12.66
N GLY A 193 15.08 9.74 13.85
CA GLY A 193 15.73 9.42 15.12
C GLY A 193 15.52 7.99 15.62
N LEU A 194 14.58 7.23 15.02
CA LEU A 194 14.32 5.86 15.46
C LEU A 194 15.41 4.89 15.00
N ASN A 195 15.89 4.09 15.94
CA ASN A 195 16.82 2.99 15.65
C ASN A 195 16.07 1.69 15.24
N GLN A 196 16.82 0.71 14.73
CA GLN A 196 16.25 -0.56 14.27
C GLN A 196 15.40 -1.30 15.32
N PRO A 197 15.77 -1.44 16.62
CA PRO A 197 14.91 -2.03 17.64
C PRO A 197 13.57 -1.31 17.78
N GLN A 198 13.55 0.02 17.78
CA GLN A 198 12.33 0.83 17.89
C GLN A 198 11.45 0.68 16.65
N LEU A 199 12.05 0.64 15.45
CA LEU A 199 11.33 0.38 14.21
C LEU A 199 10.73 -1.02 14.18
N ASN A 200 11.44 -2.03 14.67
CA ASN A 200 10.91 -3.39 14.80
C ASN A 200 9.72 -3.45 15.75
N GLU A 201 9.77 -2.75 16.87
CA GLU A 201 8.66 -2.65 17.82
C GLU A 201 7.45 -1.94 17.17
N LEU A 202 7.68 -0.82 16.47
CA LEU A 202 6.63 -0.10 15.76
C LEU A 202 5.97 -0.98 14.69
N MET A 203 6.75 -1.72 13.90
CA MET A 203 6.19 -2.65 12.91
C MET A 203 5.38 -3.78 13.55
N ALA A 204 5.75 -4.23 14.75
CA ALA A 204 5.05 -5.29 15.46
C ALA A 204 3.75 -4.81 16.14
N THR A 205 3.69 -3.56 16.59
CA THR A 205 2.60 -3.02 17.41
C THR A 205 1.78 -1.92 16.73
N GLY A 206 2.32 -1.29 15.69
CA GLY A 206 1.76 -0.08 15.05
C GLY A 206 0.61 -0.33 14.07
N PHE A 207 0.12 -1.57 13.93
CA PHE A 207 -1.02 -1.85 13.06
C PHE A 207 -2.28 -1.13 13.55
N SER A 208 -3.06 -0.60 12.60
CA SER A 208 -4.28 0.15 12.86
C SER A 208 -5.26 -0.59 13.76
N ASP A 209 -5.76 0.10 14.78
CA ASP A 209 -6.80 -0.36 15.71
C ASP A 209 -8.22 -0.17 15.14
N ARG A 210 -8.38 0.58 14.03
CA ARG A 210 -9.66 0.73 13.35
C ARG A 210 -10.05 -0.58 12.65
N PRO A 211 -11.33 -1.01 12.78
CA PRO A 211 -11.77 -2.27 12.21
C PRO A 211 -11.77 -2.23 10.68
N PHE A 212 -11.30 -3.31 10.07
CA PHE A 212 -11.46 -3.56 8.64
C PHE A 212 -12.79 -4.24 8.34
N ARG A 213 -13.30 -3.96 7.14
CA ARG A 213 -14.31 -4.77 6.46
C ARG A 213 -13.73 -5.33 5.17
N ALA A 214 -14.31 -6.45 4.72
CA ALA A 214 -13.95 -7.04 3.45
C ALA A 214 -15.16 -7.71 2.81
N HIS A 215 -15.18 -7.72 1.49
CA HIS A 215 -16.17 -8.44 0.71
C HIS A 215 -15.55 -8.98 -0.58
N PRO A 216 -16.07 -10.10 -1.12
CA PRO A 216 -15.62 -10.60 -2.41
C PRO A 216 -16.03 -9.63 -3.53
N VAL A 217 -15.15 -9.51 -4.52
CA VAL A 217 -15.40 -8.73 -5.74
C VAL A 217 -15.25 -9.62 -6.97
N THR A 218 -15.60 -9.08 -8.14
CA THR A 218 -15.55 -9.84 -9.40
C THR A 218 -14.17 -10.43 -9.69
N ARG A 219 -14.16 -11.71 -10.10
CA ARG A 219 -12.94 -12.40 -10.55
C ARG A 219 -12.40 -11.87 -11.86
N ASP A 220 -13.16 -11.03 -12.55
CA ASP A 220 -12.71 -10.31 -13.75
C ASP A 220 -11.51 -9.40 -13.47
N LEU A 221 -11.28 -9.07 -12.19
CA LEU A 221 -10.06 -8.42 -11.71
C LEU A 221 -8.76 -9.15 -12.14
N TYR A 222 -8.81 -10.45 -12.32
CA TYR A 222 -7.66 -11.28 -12.73
C TYR A 222 -7.56 -11.49 -14.26
N LYS A 223 -8.56 -11.04 -15.03
CA LYS A 223 -8.56 -11.21 -16.49
C LYS A 223 -7.62 -10.19 -17.15
N LYS A 224 -6.84 -10.68 -18.11
CA LYS A 224 -5.98 -9.80 -18.94
C LYS A 224 -6.79 -9.02 -19.96
N GLY A 225 -6.38 -7.78 -20.23
CA GLY A 225 -6.97 -6.94 -21.29
C GLY A 225 -8.27 -6.26 -20.91
N ILE A 226 -8.69 -6.35 -19.64
CA ILE A 226 -9.84 -5.62 -19.13
C ILE A 226 -9.32 -4.39 -18.37
N ASP A 227 -9.95 -3.25 -18.63
CA ASP A 227 -9.76 -2.06 -17.80
C ASP A 227 -10.50 -2.28 -16.46
N THR A 228 -9.72 -2.50 -15.41
CA THR A 228 -10.20 -2.77 -14.06
C THR A 228 -10.27 -1.52 -13.19
N ASN A 229 -9.86 -0.34 -13.71
CA ASN A 229 -9.92 0.92 -12.98
C ASN A 229 -11.34 1.54 -13.00
N LYS A 230 -12.33 0.82 -12.49
CA LYS A 230 -13.75 1.20 -12.51
C LYS A 230 -14.46 0.84 -11.21
N PRO A 231 -15.57 1.55 -10.86
CA PRO A 231 -16.30 1.35 -9.61
C PRO A 231 -16.78 -0.09 -9.39
N GLU A 232 -17.17 -0.80 -10.43
CA GLU A 232 -17.69 -2.18 -10.33
C GLU A 232 -16.65 -3.17 -9.78
N PHE A 233 -15.35 -2.87 -9.87
CA PHE A 233 -14.28 -3.74 -9.38
C PHE A 233 -14.04 -3.64 -7.87
N VAL A 234 -14.60 -2.65 -7.19
CA VAL A 234 -14.63 -2.54 -5.72
C VAL A 234 -15.99 -2.85 -5.13
N ALA A 235 -17.02 -3.02 -5.97
CA ALA A 235 -18.37 -3.33 -5.52
C ALA A 235 -18.48 -4.78 -5.01
N PRO A 236 -19.26 -5.02 -3.92
CA PRO A 236 -19.49 -6.38 -3.44
C PRO A 236 -20.22 -7.21 -4.49
N LEU A 237 -19.81 -8.47 -4.63
CA LEU A 237 -20.58 -9.42 -5.42
C LEU A 237 -21.88 -9.80 -4.69
N ASP A 238 -22.97 -9.89 -5.43
CA ASP A 238 -24.17 -10.53 -4.92
C ASP A 238 -23.87 -12.00 -4.61
N LYS A 239 -24.41 -12.49 -3.50
CA LYS A 239 -24.16 -13.88 -3.03
C LYS A 239 -24.52 -14.94 -4.07
N ASP A 240 -25.41 -14.63 -5.00
CA ASP A 240 -25.87 -15.54 -6.07
C ASP A 240 -24.86 -15.63 -7.25
N THR A 241 -23.83 -14.79 -7.30
CA THR A 241 -22.81 -14.78 -8.36
C THR A 241 -21.49 -15.45 -7.98
N LEU A 242 -21.37 -15.99 -6.75
CA LEU A 242 -20.15 -16.63 -6.25
C LEU A 242 -19.95 -18.09 -6.71
N PHE A 243 -20.95 -18.71 -7.42
CA PHE A 243 -20.94 -20.10 -7.88
C PHE A 243 -21.26 -20.24 -9.36
#